data_3b56d2ef6df3c6dcf8263ec67666802e
#
_entry.id   3b56d2ef6df3c6dcf8263ec67666802e
#
_cell.length_a   1.000
_cell.length_b   1.000
_cell.length_c   1.000
_cell.angle_alpha   90.00
_cell.angle_beta   90.00
_cell.angle_gamma   90.00
#
_symmetry.space_group_name_H-M   'P 1'
#
loop_
_entity.id
_entity.type
_entity.pdbx_description
1 polymer ?
#
loop_
_entity_poly.entity_id
_entity_poly.type
_entity_poly.pdbx_seq_one_letter_code
_entity_poly.pdbx_strand_id
1 'polypeptide(L)'
;VPAVLAGGIIQINLLIDTIFASLLETGSPTWLYISDRLIQFPMGIFAIAIGTVLLPTLSKFDLNDEKDKFIAGIQKGQKFVLYIGLPSLIGLFFCAEDLISTIFYRGAFSSIDVINSSYSLMAFSFGLPFFMLMKVLTPAFFARKDTKTPMYVALASLFLNVIFNYYLAFVLDYGHVGIAIGSSLAAIISVLTLEIVLYRDGFIKSKSIINKFSFNLFISSLFLIIFLYFYTSEINFMKLTQVERIFYLSIEVFASVAIYFSISRLMLNKPLRFLFD
;
A
#
# COMPACT_ATOMS: atom_id res chain seq x y z
N VAL A 1 13.60 17.97 15.41
CA VAL A 1 12.85 18.87 14.49
C VAL A 1 12.55 18.18 13.14
N PRO A 2 13.53 17.62 12.35
CA PRO A 2 13.22 17.07 11.02
C PRO A 2 12.20 15.91 11.01
N ALA A 3 12.23 15.03 12.01
CA ALA A 3 11.26 13.92 12.10
C ALA A 3 9.82 14.40 12.37
N VAL A 4 9.67 15.47 13.16
CA VAL A 4 8.36 16.10 13.42
C VAL A 4 7.85 16.80 12.16
N LEU A 5 8.73 17.47 11.42
CA LEU A 5 8.37 18.07 10.13
C LEU A 5 7.94 17.02 9.12
N ALA A 6 8.65 15.90 9.01
CA ALA A 6 8.27 14.79 8.13
C ALA A 6 6.85 14.25 8.45
N GLY A 7 6.51 14.13 9.73
CA GLY A 7 5.14 13.76 10.16
C GLY A 7 4.08 14.82 9.82
N GLY A 8 4.43 16.10 9.97
CA GLY A 8 3.55 17.23 9.61
C GLY A 8 3.27 17.31 8.10
N ILE A 9 4.24 16.99 7.26
CA ILE A 9 4.09 16.98 5.80
C ILE A 9 2.99 16.01 5.36
N ILE A 10 2.86 14.86 6.02
CA ILE A 10 1.80 13.87 5.71
C ILE A 10 0.41 14.49 5.95
N GLN A 11 0.22 15.25 7.03
CA GLN A 11 -1.05 15.91 7.32
C GLN A 11 -1.34 17.03 6.32
N ILE A 12 -0.32 17.77 5.89
CA ILE A 12 -0.46 18.81 4.85
C ILE A 12 -0.87 18.14 3.52
N ASN A 13 -0.32 17.00 3.18
CA ASN A 13 -0.70 16.27 1.97
C ASN A 13 -2.18 15.88 1.98
N LEU A 14 -2.68 15.31 3.08
CA LEU A 14 -4.10 14.99 3.25
C LEU A 14 -5.01 16.21 3.14
N LEU A 15 -4.58 17.35 3.69
CA LEU A 15 -5.32 18.61 3.56
C LEU A 15 -5.39 19.08 2.10
N ILE A 16 -4.27 19.02 1.36
CA ILE A 16 -4.22 19.40 -0.06
C ILE A 16 -5.09 18.47 -0.90
N ASP A 17 -5.02 17.16 -0.68
CA ASP A 17 -5.87 16.19 -1.38
C ASP A 17 -7.36 16.48 -1.14
N THR A 18 -7.72 16.85 0.10
CA THR A 18 -9.10 17.22 0.46
C THR A 18 -9.52 18.53 -0.22
N ILE A 19 -8.64 19.53 -0.28
CA ILE A 19 -8.91 20.79 -0.98
C ILE A 19 -9.13 20.51 -2.48
N PHE A 20 -8.26 19.77 -3.14
CA PHE A 20 -8.45 19.42 -4.55
C PHE A 20 -9.74 18.63 -4.77
N ALA A 21 -10.04 17.66 -3.92
CA ALA A 21 -11.28 16.90 -4.00
C ALA A 21 -12.52 17.77 -3.87
N SER A 22 -12.48 18.83 -3.02
CA SER A 22 -13.60 19.76 -2.84
C SER A 22 -13.87 20.67 -4.05
N LEU A 23 -12.90 20.80 -4.96
CA LEU A 23 -13.03 21.55 -6.22
C LEU A 23 -13.61 20.72 -7.36
N LEU A 24 -13.75 19.40 -7.15
CA LEU A 24 -14.32 18.47 -8.12
C LEU A 24 -15.83 18.31 -7.91
N GLU A 25 -16.43 17.35 -8.61
CA GLU A 25 -17.86 17.06 -8.50
C GLU A 25 -18.28 16.68 -7.08
N THR A 26 -19.55 16.95 -6.75
CA THR A 26 -20.13 16.62 -5.44
C THR A 26 -20.03 15.12 -5.16
N GLY A 27 -19.45 14.75 -4.02
CA GLY A 27 -19.19 13.36 -3.64
C GLY A 27 -17.71 12.99 -3.65
N SER A 28 -16.88 13.66 -4.46
CA SER A 28 -15.43 13.35 -4.61
C SER A 28 -14.68 13.27 -3.27
N PRO A 29 -14.84 14.18 -2.29
CA PRO A 29 -14.20 14.04 -0.99
C PRO A 29 -14.61 12.77 -0.25
N THR A 30 -15.89 12.39 -0.34
CA THR A 30 -16.42 11.19 0.32
C THR A 30 -15.86 9.92 -0.33
N TRP A 31 -15.84 9.86 -1.65
CA TRP A 31 -15.32 8.70 -2.39
C TRP A 31 -13.84 8.45 -2.09
N LEU A 32 -13.03 9.51 -2.08
CA LEU A 32 -11.61 9.42 -1.70
C LEU A 32 -11.42 9.03 -0.23
N TYR A 33 -12.22 9.61 0.67
CA TYR A 33 -12.16 9.30 2.10
C TYR A 33 -12.45 7.82 2.40
N ILE A 34 -13.51 7.27 1.81
CA ILE A 34 -13.88 5.85 1.96
C ILE A 34 -12.77 4.95 1.43
N SER A 35 -12.26 5.25 0.25
CA SER A 35 -11.18 4.47 -0.39
C SER A 35 -9.89 4.51 0.43
N ASP A 36 -9.51 5.68 0.96
CA ASP A 36 -8.35 5.82 1.84
C ASP A 36 -8.52 4.99 3.13
N ARG A 37 -9.73 4.95 3.74
CA ARG A 37 -9.97 4.13 4.93
C ARG A 37 -9.77 2.64 4.68
N LEU A 38 -10.17 2.13 3.53
CA LEU A 38 -9.97 0.73 3.17
C LEU A 38 -8.48 0.41 2.93
N ILE A 39 -7.72 1.31 2.32
CA ILE A 39 -6.26 1.19 2.17
C ILE A 39 -5.55 1.21 3.52
N GLN A 40 -6.02 2.02 4.46
CA GLN A 40 -5.43 2.09 5.79
C GLN A 40 -5.57 0.80 6.60
N PHE A 41 -6.53 -0.07 6.29
CA PHE A 41 -6.73 -1.32 7.01
C PHE A 41 -5.52 -2.26 6.91
N PRO A 42 -5.07 -2.74 5.73
CA PRO A 42 -3.87 -3.58 5.64
C PRO A 42 -2.61 -2.82 6.07
N MET A 43 -2.52 -1.52 5.79
CA MET A 43 -1.39 -0.69 6.20
C MET A 43 -1.29 -0.59 7.72
N GLY A 44 -2.41 -0.41 8.42
CA GLY A 44 -2.46 -0.31 9.88
C GLY A 44 -2.06 -1.61 10.57
N ILE A 45 -2.58 -2.75 10.11
CA ILE A 45 -2.31 -4.05 10.72
C ILE A 45 -0.85 -4.47 10.50
N PHE A 46 -0.34 -4.38 9.28
CA PHE A 46 0.93 -5.00 8.92
C PHE A 46 2.09 -4.02 8.87
N ALA A 47 1.92 -2.87 8.22
CA ALA A 47 3.04 -1.96 8.00
C ALA A 47 3.40 -1.17 9.27
N ILE A 48 2.42 -0.76 10.07
CA ILE A 48 2.68 -0.07 11.34
C ILE A 48 3.30 -1.05 12.33
N ALA A 49 2.80 -2.31 12.42
CA ALA A 49 3.36 -3.31 13.30
C ALA A 49 4.85 -3.57 13.00
N ILE A 50 5.22 -3.72 11.72
CA ILE A 50 6.63 -3.92 11.37
C ILE A 50 7.48 -2.67 11.61
N GLY A 51 6.96 -1.50 11.31
CA GLY A 51 7.66 -0.23 11.53
C GLY A 51 8.00 0.02 13.01
N THR A 52 7.10 -0.34 13.92
CA THR A 52 7.30 -0.20 15.37
C THR A 52 8.36 -1.16 15.92
N VAL A 53 8.51 -2.35 15.34
CA VAL A 53 9.53 -3.34 15.74
C VAL A 53 10.87 -3.07 15.05
N LEU A 54 10.84 -2.61 13.81
CA LEU A 54 12.03 -2.47 12.98
C LEU A 54 12.97 -1.37 13.50
N LEU A 55 12.45 -0.21 13.89
CA LEU A 55 13.28 0.90 14.36
C LEU A 55 14.11 0.52 15.61
N PRO A 56 13.53 -0.01 16.70
CA PRO A 56 14.32 -0.44 17.85
C PRO A 56 15.31 -1.57 17.53
N THR A 57 14.94 -2.46 16.61
CA THR A 57 15.80 -3.58 16.19
C THR A 57 17.02 -3.08 15.43
N LEU A 58 16.81 -2.22 14.43
CA LEU A 58 17.88 -1.68 13.63
C LEU A 58 18.81 -0.74 14.42
N SER A 59 18.25 0.01 15.38
CA SER A 59 19.02 0.94 16.21
C SER A 59 19.99 0.27 17.20
N LYS A 60 19.86 -1.05 17.41
CA LYS A 60 20.77 -1.81 18.27
C LYS A 60 22.07 -2.21 17.58
N PHE A 61 22.09 -2.25 16.25
CA PHE A 61 23.27 -2.68 15.51
C PHE A 61 24.31 -1.56 15.41
N ASP A 62 25.57 -1.87 15.72
CA ASP A 62 26.70 -1.00 15.42
C ASP A 62 26.99 -1.07 13.91
N LEU A 63 26.86 0.07 13.24
CA LEU A 63 27.06 0.14 11.79
C LEU A 63 28.50 -0.08 11.35
N ASN A 64 29.48 0.01 12.27
CA ASN A 64 30.89 -0.29 11.97
C ASN A 64 31.13 -1.82 11.94
N ASP A 65 30.55 -2.54 12.88
CA ASP A 65 30.82 -3.98 13.06
C ASP A 65 29.68 -4.87 12.58
N GLU A 66 28.42 -4.38 12.62
CA GLU A 66 27.22 -5.19 12.35
C GLU A 66 26.41 -4.71 11.14
N LYS A 67 27.04 -4.03 10.18
CA LYS A 67 26.39 -3.51 8.98
C LYS A 67 25.59 -4.59 8.21
N ASP A 68 26.10 -5.81 8.11
CA ASP A 68 25.40 -6.89 7.41
C ASP A 68 24.10 -7.33 8.13
N LYS A 69 24.08 -7.30 9.47
CA LYS A 69 22.85 -7.57 10.25
C LYS A 69 21.81 -6.46 10.05
N PHE A 70 22.25 -5.21 10.00
CA PHE A 70 21.40 -4.06 9.70
C PHE A 70 20.74 -4.20 8.32
N ILE A 71 21.56 -4.51 7.28
CA ILE A 71 21.07 -4.76 5.90
C ILE A 71 20.08 -5.91 5.88
N ALA A 72 20.38 -7.02 6.56
CA ALA A 72 19.48 -8.17 6.65
C ALA A 72 18.14 -7.80 7.30
N GLY A 73 18.15 -6.94 8.32
CA GLY A 73 16.95 -6.44 8.97
C GLY A 73 16.06 -5.63 8.02
N ILE A 74 16.63 -4.71 7.24
CA ILE A 74 15.89 -3.96 6.21
C ILE A 74 15.28 -4.92 5.19
N GLN A 75 16.07 -5.86 4.66
CA GLN A 75 15.62 -6.81 3.66
C GLN A 75 14.49 -7.73 4.17
N LYS A 76 14.55 -8.15 5.44
CA LYS A 76 13.46 -8.90 6.08
C LYS A 76 12.18 -8.06 6.12
N GLY A 77 12.27 -6.80 6.52
CA GLY A 77 11.15 -5.87 6.53
C GLY A 77 10.54 -5.67 5.14
N GLN A 78 11.36 -5.42 4.12
CA GLN A 78 10.91 -5.27 2.73
C GLN A 78 10.23 -6.53 2.20
N LYS A 79 10.82 -7.71 2.43
CA LYS A 79 10.22 -8.99 2.02
C LYS A 79 8.86 -9.22 2.69
N PHE A 80 8.75 -8.94 3.99
CA PHE A 80 7.48 -9.08 4.70
C PHE A 80 6.40 -8.16 4.13
N VAL A 81 6.74 -6.89 3.94
CA VAL A 81 5.82 -5.90 3.38
C VAL A 81 5.38 -6.28 1.97
N LEU A 82 6.28 -6.74 1.11
CA LEU A 82 5.93 -7.18 -0.24
C LEU A 82 5.07 -8.46 -0.20
N TYR A 83 5.38 -9.40 0.71
CA TYR A 83 4.65 -10.65 0.86
C TYR A 83 3.17 -10.44 1.25
N ILE A 84 2.88 -9.42 2.04
CA ILE A 84 1.52 -9.05 2.46
C ILE A 84 0.93 -7.96 1.54
N GLY A 85 1.74 -6.99 1.15
CA GLY A 85 1.29 -5.82 0.38
C GLY A 85 0.81 -6.16 -1.03
N LEU A 86 1.46 -7.12 -1.70
CA LEU A 86 1.04 -7.53 -3.05
C LEU A 86 -0.34 -8.22 -3.06
N PRO A 87 -0.62 -9.24 -2.24
CA PRO A 87 -1.97 -9.81 -2.19
C PRO A 87 -3.00 -8.80 -1.69
N SER A 88 -2.64 -7.87 -0.78
CA SER A 88 -3.54 -6.81 -0.35
C SER A 88 -3.87 -5.82 -1.47
N LEU A 89 -2.89 -5.44 -2.30
CA LEU A 89 -3.11 -4.66 -3.51
C LEU A 89 -4.12 -5.38 -4.42
N ILE A 90 -3.86 -6.66 -4.75
CA ILE A 90 -4.68 -7.44 -5.66
C ILE A 90 -6.11 -7.59 -5.11
N GLY A 91 -6.24 -7.94 -3.83
CA GLY A 91 -7.54 -8.06 -3.17
C GLY A 91 -8.32 -6.74 -3.20
N LEU A 92 -7.71 -5.62 -2.79
CA LEU A 92 -8.37 -4.32 -2.79
C LEU A 92 -8.70 -3.82 -4.21
N PHE A 93 -7.92 -4.20 -5.22
CA PHE A 93 -8.17 -3.83 -6.60
C PHE A 93 -9.36 -4.60 -7.18
N PHE A 94 -9.36 -5.92 -7.07
CA PHE A 94 -10.41 -6.76 -7.66
C PHE A 94 -11.71 -6.74 -6.85
N CYS A 95 -11.63 -6.75 -5.52
CA CYS A 95 -12.80 -6.73 -4.63
C CYS A 95 -13.26 -5.30 -4.28
N ALA A 96 -12.83 -4.25 -4.99
CA ALA A 96 -13.12 -2.87 -4.63
C ALA A 96 -14.63 -2.60 -4.54
N GLU A 97 -15.40 -3.00 -5.56
CA GLU A 97 -16.86 -2.82 -5.61
C GLU A 97 -17.54 -3.69 -4.55
N ASP A 98 -17.10 -4.92 -4.36
CA ASP A 98 -17.67 -5.88 -3.44
C ASP A 98 -17.48 -5.45 -1.98
N LEU A 99 -16.29 -4.92 -1.65
CA LEU A 99 -15.99 -4.34 -0.34
C LEU A 99 -16.84 -3.09 -0.07
N ILE A 100 -16.85 -2.14 -1.01
CA ILE A 100 -17.55 -0.87 -0.82
C ILE A 100 -19.05 -1.08 -0.80
N SER A 101 -19.61 -1.93 -1.68
CA SER A 101 -21.03 -2.24 -1.67
C SER A 101 -21.46 -2.96 -0.39
N THR A 102 -20.64 -3.87 0.12
CA THR A 102 -20.97 -4.61 1.35
C THR A 102 -20.95 -3.71 2.57
N ILE A 103 -19.96 -2.79 2.67
CA ILE A 103 -19.76 -1.99 3.88
C ILE A 103 -20.60 -0.72 3.86
N PHE A 104 -20.75 -0.05 2.71
CA PHE A 104 -21.27 1.31 2.63
C PHE A 104 -22.58 1.46 1.85
N TYR A 105 -22.97 0.52 0.96
CA TYR A 105 -24.17 0.64 0.14
C TYR A 105 -25.46 0.52 0.97
N ARG A 106 -25.79 1.61 1.64
CA ARG A 106 -27.02 1.75 2.45
C ARG A 106 -27.39 3.22 2.67
N GLY A 107 -28.66 3.48 2.96
CA GLY A 107 -29.15 4.84 3.23
C GLY A 107 -28.98 5.76 2.04
N ALA A 108 -28.29 6.88 2.21
CA ALA A 108 -28.04 7.88 1.17
C ALA A 108 -26.89 7.52 0.22
N PHE A 109 -26.09 6.48 0.51
CA PHE A 109 -24.98 6.07 -0.31
C PHE A 109 -25.48 5.27 -1.52
N SER A 110 -25.42 5.89 -2.71
CA SER A 110 -26.01 5.38 -3.95
C SER A 110 -25.08 4.40 -4.67
N SER A 111 -25.62 3.77 -5.72
CA SER A 111 -24.79 2.91 -6.62
C SER A 111 -23.70 3.69 -7.34
N ILE A 112 -23.92 4.98 -7.65
CA ILE A 112 -22.91 5.86 -8.23
C ILE A 112 -21.76 6.08 -7.25
N ASP A 113 -22.08 6.28 -5.97
CA ASP A 113 -21.06 6.43 -4.93
C ASP A 113 -20.23 5.16 -4.75
N VAL A 114 -20.85 3.97 -4.85
CA VAL A 114 -20.14 2.68 -4.85
C VAL A 114 -19.13 2.62 -5.99
N ILE A 115 -19.56 2.90 -7.21
CA ILE A 115 -18.71 2.83 -8.41
C ILE A 115 -17.55 3.82 -8.31
N ASN A 116 -17.82 5.09 -7.98
CA ASN A 116 -16.80 6.13 -7.91
C ASN A 116 -15.79 5.88 -6.77
N SER A 117 -16.26 5.44 -5.61
CA SER A 117 -15.36 5.03 -4.52
C SER A 117 -14.52 3.81 -4.92
N SER A 118 -15.09 2.86 -5.66
CA SER A 118 -14.35 1.68 -6.13
C SER A 118 -13.21 2.06 -7.08
N TYR A 119 -13.44 2.98 -8.00
CA TYR A 119 -12.38 3.48 -8.89
C TYR A 119 -11.26 4.17 -8.11
N SER A 120 -11.59 4.98 -7.10
CA SER A 120 -10.58 5.58 -6.23
C SER A 120 -9.81 4.51 -5.43
N LEU A 121 -10.50 3.48 -4.92
CA LEU A 121 -9.87 2.37 -4.19
C LEU A 121 -8.93 1.57 -5.09
N MET A 122 -9.34 1.26 -6.31
CA MET A 122 -8.49 0.62 -7.32
C MET A 122 -7.22 1.44 -7.57
N ALA A 123 -7.35 2.75 -7.75
CA ALA A 123 -6.23 3.65 -7.98
C ALA A 123 -5.26 3.72 -6.78
N PHE A 124 -5.77 3.84 -5.56
CA PHE A 124 -4.97 3.82 -4.34
C PHE A 124 -4.29 2.47 -4.09
N SER A 125 -4.93 1.36 -4.50
CA SER A 125 -4.38 0.02 -4.25
C SER A 125 -3.02 -0.18 -4.89
N PHE A 126 -2.73 0.43 -6.04
CA PHE A 126 -1.40 0.43 -6.67
C PHE A 126 -0.33 1.09 -5.79
N GLY A 127 -0.70 2.10 -5.02
CA GLY A 127 0.18 2.77 -4.07
C GLY A 127 0.45 1.96 -2.79
N LEU A 128 -0.44 1.03 -2.43
CA LEU A 128 -0.41 0.34 -1.14
C LEU A 128 0.93 -0.33 -0.79
N PRO A 129 1.57 -1.16 -1.63
CA PRO A 129 2.86 -1.76 -1.30
C PRO A 129 3.93 -0.70 -1.03
N PHE A 130 3.88 0.43 -1.71
CA PHE A 130 4.83 1.53 -1.55
C PHE A 130 4.54 2.32 -0.27
N PHE A 131 3.29 2.60 0.05
CA PHE A 131 2.91 3.17 1.36
C PHE A 131 3.40 2.29 2.51
N MET A 132 3.29 0.98 2.38
CA MET A 132 3.79 0.02 3.36
C MET A 132 5.33 -0.01 3.40
N LEU A 133 6.03 0.04 2.25
CA LEU A 133 7.49 0.09 2.19
C LEU A 133 8.06 1.35 2.85
N MET A 134 7.38 2.49 2.76
CA MET A 134 7.76 3.71 3.50
C MET A 134 7.88 3.47 5.01
N LYS A 135 7.02 2.59 5.58
CA LYS A 135 7.06 2.23 7.01
C LYS A 135 8.23 1.32 7.38
N VAL A 136 8.95 0.78 6.40
CA VAL A 136 10.20 0.02 6.58
C VAL A 136 11.41 0.91 6.33
N LEU A 137 11.39 1.68 5.23
CA LEU A 137 12.55 2.47 4.81
C LEU A 137 12.79 3.68 5.73
N THR A 138 11.74 4.41 6.10
CA THR A 138 11.89 5.59 6.98
C THR A 138 12.54 5.24 8.33
N PRO A 139 12.11 4.19 9.07
CA PRO A 139 12.82 3.72 10.26
C PRO A 139 14.29 3.33 10.01
N ALA A 140 14.63 2.79 8.85
CA ALA A 140 16.00 2.44 8.52
C ALA A 140 16.91 3.67 8.45
N PHE A 141 16.42 4.80 7.91
CA PHE A 141 17.14 6.08 7.96
C PHE A 141 17.25 6.63 9.38
N PHE A 142 16.16 6.57 10.16
CA PHE A 142 16.16 7.06 11.53
C PHE A 142 17.13 6.27 12.43
N ALA A 143 17.22 4.95 12.25
CA ALA A 143 18.19 4.12 12.97
C ALA A 143 19.64 4.51 12.67
N ARG A 144 19.92 5.03 11.46
CA ARG A 144 21.23 5.59 11.06
C ARG A 144 21.43 7.02 11.55
N LYS A 145 20.51 7.60 12.31
CA LYS A 145 20.48 9.02 12.71
C LYS A 145 20.36 10.01 11.53
N ASP A 146 19.99 9.53 10.34
CA ASP A 146 19.67 10.36 9.18
C ASP A 146 18.16 10.66 9.15
N THR A 147 17.78 11.76 9.75
CA THR A 147 16.40 12.27 9.71
C THR A 147 16.17 13.27 8.58
N LYS A 148 17.24 13.73 7.93
CA LYS A 148 17.17 14.76 6.88
C LYS A 148 16.70 14.15 5.55
N THR A 149 17.25 13.01 5.15
CA THR A 149 16.90 12.36 3.88
C THR A 149 15.40 12.05 3.78
N PRO A 150 14.76 11.36 4.76
CA PRO A 150 13.31 11.16 4.71
C PRO A 150 12.49 12.45 4.70
N MET A 151 12.95 13.50 5.41
CA MET A 151 12.29 14.79 5.41
C MET A 151 12.34 15.45 4.02
N TYR A 152 13.50 15.47 3.35
CA TYR A 152 13.60 16.02 1.98
C TYR A 152 12.78 15.21 0.98
N VAL A 153 12.78 13.88 1.10
CA VAL A 153 11.94 13.01 0.25
C VAL A 153 10.47 13.28 0.49
N ALA A 154 10.04 13.47 1.74
CA ALA A 154 8.65 13.81 2.06
C ALA A 154 8.25 15.18 1.48
N LEU A 155 9.12 16.19 1.56
CA LEU A 155 8.88 17.49 0.93
C LEU A 155 8.77 17.37 -0.60
N ALA A 156 9.71 16.67 -1.25
CA ALA A 156 9.65 16.43 -2.68
C ALA A 156 8.39 15.68 -3.08
N SER A 157 8.00 14.67 -2.29
CA SER A 157 6.77 13.91 -2.48
C SER A 157 5.52 14.79 -2.42
N LEU A 158 5.47 15.72 -1.48
CA LEU A 158 4.37 16.70 -1.36
C LEU A 158 4.24 17.55 -2.63
N PHE A 159 5.34 18.10 -3.13
CA PHE A 159 5.33 18.87 -4.37
C PHE A 159 4.91 18.04 -5.58
N LEU A 160 5.42 16.82 -5.70
CA LEU A 160 5.04 15.90 -6.78
C LEU A 160 3.57 15.52 -6.69
N ASN A 161 3.06 15.27 -5.48
CA ASN A 161 1.64 14.96 -5.26
C ASN A 161 0.75 16.13 -5.73
N VAL A 162 1.08 17.38 -5.36
CA VAL A 162 0.35 18.57 -5.82
C VAL A 162 0.33 18.65 -7.35
N ILE A 163 1.48 18.44 -8.00
CA ILE A 163 1.61 18.51 -9.46
C ILE A 163 0.79 17.38 -10.12
N PHE A 164 0.92 16.15 -9.63
CA PHE A 164 0.19 15.01 -10.19
C PHE A 164 -1.31 15.16 -9.96
N ASN A 165 -1.75 15.58 -8.78
CA ASN A 165 -3.17 15.80 -8.49
C ASN A 165 -3.76 16.85 -9.41
N TYR A 166 -3.07 18.00 -9.59
CA TYR A 166 -3.54 19.02 -10.50
C TYR A 166 -3.62 18.51 -11.95
N TYR A 167 -2.56 17.88 -12.42
CA TYR A 167 -2.49 17.42 -13.81
C TYR A 167 -3.47 16.28 -14.10
N LEU A 168 -3.54 15.28 -13.22
CA LEU A 168 -4.39 14.11 -13.44
C LEU A 168 -5.87 14.42 -13.20
N ALA A 169 -6.19 15.18 -12.16
CA ALA A 169 -7.58 15.45 -11.81
C ALA A 169 -8.23 16.52 -12.69
N PHE A 170 -7.49 17.57 -13.07
CA PHE A 170 -8.06 18.73 -13.75
C PHE A 170 -7.63 18.86 -15.22
N VAL A 171 -6.41 18.50 -15.59
CA VAL A 171 -5.93 18.60 -16.98
C VAL A 171 -6.31 17.37 -17.80
N LEU A 172 -6.16 16.17 -17.21
CA LEU A 172 -6.57 14.90 -17.86
C LEU A 172 -8.02 14.50 -17.54
N ASP A 173 -8.71 15.27 -16.70
CA ASP A 173 -10.12 15.08 -16.33
C ASP A 173 -10.44 13.71 -15.70
N TYR A 174 -9.46 13.15 -14.96
CA TYR A 174 -9.69 11.90 -14.19
C TYR A 174 -10.39 12.17 -12.85
N GLY A 175 -10.68 13.42 -12.49
CA GLY A 175 -11.39 13.79 -11.30
C GLY A 175 -10.75 13.21 -10.02
N HIS A 176 -11.58 12.67 -9.13
CA HIS A 176 -11.14 12.07 -7.86
C HIS A 176 -10.18 10.87 -8.05
N VAL A 177 -10.32 10.10 -9.12
CA VAL A 177 -9.40 8.99 -9.44
C VAL A 177 -8.00 9.53 -9.73
N GLY A 178 -7.90 10.69 -10.39
CA GLY A 178 -6.64 11.38 -10.65
C GLY A 178 -5.87 11.72 -9.37
N ILE A 179 -6.57 12.15 -8.31
CA ILE A 179 -5.95 12.41 -6.99
C ILE A 179 -5.41 11.11 -6.38
N ALA A 180 -6.17 10.02 -6.46
CA ALA A 180 -5.74 8.72 -5.94
C ALA A 180 -4.50 8.16 -6.68
N ILE A 181 -4.47 8.31 -8.02
CA ILE A 181 -3.30 7.95 -8.85
C ILE A 181 -2.11 8.85 -8.49
N GLY A 182 -2.32 10.16 -8.35
CA GLY A 182 -1.28 11.12 -8.01
C GLY A 182 -0.57 10.78 -6.69
N SER A 183 -1.36 10.47 -5.66
CA SER A 183 -0.85 10.04 -4.35
C SER A 183 -0.09 8.71 -4.44
N SER A 184 -0.57 7.75 -5.24
CA SER A 184 0.11 6.48 -5.49
C SER A 184 1.45 6.67 -6.21
N LEU A 185 1.50 7.52 -7.24
CA LEU A 185 2.74 7.84 -7.97
C LEU A 185 3.76 8.56 -7.09
N ALA A 186 3.32 9.50 -6.26
CA ALA A 186 4.18 10.20 -5.31
C ALA A 186 4.81 9.23 -4.30
N ALA A 187 4.05 8.24 -3.81
CA ALA A 187 4.56 7.20 -2.94
C ALA A 187 5.59 6.30 -3.63
N ILE A 188 5.34 5.89 -4.87
CA ILE A 188 6.26 5.10 -5.69
C ILE A 188 7.60 5.83 -5.83
N ILE A 189 7.58 7.10 -6.24
CA ILE A 189 8.79 7.90 -6.43
C ILE A 189 9.54 8.08 -5.10
N SER A 190 8.83 8.28 -4.00
CA SER A 190 9.42 8.40 -2.66
C SER A 190 10.17 7.14 -2.25
N VAL A 191 9.56 5.97 -2.42
CA VAL A 191 10.18 4.68 -2.10
C VAL A 191 11.41 4.45 -2.97
N LEU A 192 11.30 4.66 -4.29
CA LEU A 192 12.42 4.51 -5.21
C LEU A 192 13.58 5.44 -4.85
N THR A 193 13.29 6.69 -4.47
CA THR A 193 14.30 7.64 -4.04
C THR A 193 15.02 7.17 -2.76
N LEU A 194 14.27 6.73 -1.74
CA LEU A 194 14.86 6.21 -0.51
C LEU A 194 15.69 4.93 -0.77
N GLU A 195 15.22 4.04 -1.64
CA GLU A 195 15.97 2.83 -2.02
C GLU A 195 17.27 3.16 -2.75
N ILE A 196 17.23 4.11 -3.69
CA ILE A 196 18.42 4.57 -4.42
C ILE A 196 19.46 5.15 -3.44
N VAL A 197 19.03 5.95 -2.45
CA VAL A 197 19.94 6.50 -1.44
C VAL A 197 20.54 5.38 -0.59
N LEU A 198 19.72 4.44 -0.09
CA LEU A 198 20.22 3.29 0.68
C LEU A 198 21.18 2.39 -0.13
N TYR A 199 20.92 2.22 -1.42
CA TYR A 199 21.79 1.47 -2.33
C TYR A 199 23.14 2.18 -2.51
N ARG A 200 23.13 3.51 -2.77
CA ARG A 200 24.34 4.33 -2.90
C ARG A 200 25.22 4.30 -1.64
N ASP A 201 24.57 4.33 -0.48
CA ASP A 201 25.25 4.27 0.83
C ASP A 201 25.72 2.84 1.19
N GLY A 202 25.42 1.84 0.34
CA GLY A 202 25.81 0.45 0.52
C GLY A 202 25.01 -0.29 1.61
N PHE A 203 23.76 0.13 1.89
CA PHE A 203 22.84 -0.51 2.83
C PHE A 203 21.78 -1.39 2.16
N ILE A 204 21.75 -1.44 0.83
CA ILE A 204 20.96 -2.39 0.05
C ILE A 204 21.88 -3.04 -0.99
N LYS A 205 21.81 -4.37 -1.13
CA LYS A 205 22.53 -5.14 -2.15
C LYS A 205 21.56 -5.48 -3.28
N SER A 206 21.85 -5.06 -4.51
CA SER A 206 20.99 -5.25 -5.70
C SER A 206 20.57 -6.71 -5.99
N LYS A 207 21.40 -7.69 -5.62
CA LYS A 207 21.13 -9.11 -5.88
C LYS A 207 20.05 -9.73 -4.97
N SER A 208 19.51 -9.02 -3.98
CA SER A 208 18.64 -9.62 -2.96
C SER A 208 17.16 -9.68 -3.34
N ILE A 209 16.71 -8.92 -4.33
CA ILE A 209 15.29 -8.81 -4.70
C ILE A 209 14.89 -9.85 -5.74
N ILE A 210 15.80 -10.25 -6.66
CA ILE A 210 15.52 -11.23 -7.73
C ILE A 210 15.99 -12.61 -7.26
N ASN A 211 15.17 -13.29 -6.48
CA ASN A 211 15.43 -14.63 -5.96
C ASN A 211 14.16 -15.49 -6.04
N LYS A 212 14.28 -16.75 -5.62
CA LYS A 212 13.17 -17.71 -5.44
C LYS A 212 11.96 -17.10 -4.73
N PHE A 213 12.18 -16.11 -3.84
CA PHE A 213 11.14 -15.35 -3.15
C PHE A 213 10.29 -14.51 -4.12
N SER A 214 10.92 -13.73 -5.00
CA SER A 214 10.19 -12.89 -5.97
C SER A 214 9.41 -13.72 -6.98
N PHE A 215 9.98 -14.85 -7.40
CA PHE A 215 9.28 -15.80 -8.27
C PHE A 215 8.05 -16.41 -7.58
N ASN A 216 8.18 -16.76 -6.31
CA ASN A 216 7.04 -17.22 -5.51
C ASN A 216 5.95 -16.16 -5.41
N LEU A 217 6.31 -14.91 -5.08
CA LEU A 217 5.35 -13.80 -5.02
C LEU A 217 4.61 -13.66 -6.35
N PHE A 218 5.33 -13.70 -7.46
CA PHE A 218 4.74 -13.56 -8.78
C PHE A 218 3.72 -14.67 -9.06
N ILE A 219 4.10 -15.93 -8.86
CA ILE A 219 3.22 -17.08 -9.10
C ILE A 219 1.99 -17.05 -8.17
N SER A 220 2.20 -16.85 -6.86
CA SER A 220 1.10 -16.79 -5.90
C SER A 220 0.13 -15.63 -6.21
N SER A 221 0.66 -14.49 -6.64
CA SER A 221 -0.14 -13.34 -7.09
C SER A 221 -0.91 -13.63 -8.37
N LEU A 222 -0.31 -14.33 -9.32
CA LEU A 222 -0.96 -14.71 -10.59
C LEU A 222 -2.19 -15.60 -10.34
N PHE A 223 -2.05 -16.62 -9.49
CA PHE A 223 -3.19 -17.49 -9.13
C PHE A 223 -4.28 -16.71 -8.38
N LEU A 224 -3.91 -15.78 -7.50
CA LEU A 224 -4.85 -14.91 -6.83
C LEU A 224 -5.62 -14.03 -7.81
N ILE A 225 -4.94 -13.42 -8.79
CA ILE A 225 -5.55 -12.61 -9.84
C ILE A 225 -6.54 -13.45 -10.65
N ILE A 226 -6.14 -14.64 -11.09
CA ILE A 226 -7.00 -15.54 -11.86
C ILE A 226 -8.26 -15.88 -11.06
N PHE A 227 -8.12 -16.28 -9.79
CA PHE A 227 -9.24 -16.59 -8.93
C PHE A 227 -10.20 -15.41 -8.79
N LEU A 228 -9.69 -14.23 -8.42
CA LEU A 228 -10.50 -13.04 -8.21
C LEU A 228 -11.17 -12.56 -9.49
N TYR A 229 -10.49 -12.59 -10.62
CA TYR A 229 -11.06 -12.21 -11.92
C TYR A 229 -12.29 -13.04 -12.26
N PHE A 230 -12.24 -14.35 -12.08
CA PHE A 230 -13.39 -15.21 -12.33
C PHE A 230 -14.48 -15.06 -11.27
N TYR A 231 -14.12 -14.92 -9.99
CA TYR A 231 -15.11 -14.80 -8.91
C TYR A 231 -15.92 -13.50 -9.00
N THR A 232 -15.23 -12.35 -9.18
CA THR A 232 -15.91 -11.04 -9.24
C THR A 232 -16.73 -10.85 -10.52
N SER A 233 -16.42 -11.57 -11.61
CA SER A 233 -17.20 -11.51 -12.86
C SER A 233 -18.56 -12.20 -12.78
N GLU A 234 -18.73 -13.18 -11.89
CA GLU A 234 -19.95 -14.00 -11.79
C GLU A 234 -21.01 -13.40 -10.85
N ILE A 235 -20.61 -12.55 -9.89
CA ILE A 235 -21.47 -12.07 -8.81
C ILE A 235 -21.65 -10.56 -8.86
N ASN A 236 -22.89 -10.11 -9.02
CA ASN A 236 -23.20 -8.67 -8.94
C ASN A 236 -23.64 -8.29 -7.52
N PHE A 237 -22.71 -7.78 -6.71
CA PHE A 237 -22.94 -7.44 -5.31
C PHE A 237 -24.03 -6.38 -5.10
N MET A 238 -24.21 -5.44 -6.02
CA MET A 238 -25.25 -4.40 -5.87
C MET A 238 -26.67 -4.96 -5.91
N LYS A 239 -26.88 -6.14 -6.53
CA LYS A 239 -28.20 -6.80 -6.60
C LYS A 239 -28.50 -7.69 -5.40
N LEU A 240 -27.52 -8.01 -4.57
CA LEU A 240 -27.63 -8.89 -3.42
C LEU A 240 -28.20 -8.16 -2.20
N THR A 241 -28.85 -8.91 -1.31
CA THR A 241 -29.20 -8.45 0.03
C THR A 241 -27.95 -8.23 0.89
N GLN A 242 -28.06 -7.47 1.97
CA GLN A 242 -26.92 -7.19 2.85
C GLN A 242 -26.30 -8.48 3.43
N VAL A 243 -27.12 -9.47 3.78
CA VAL A 243 -26.64 -10.75 4.33
C VAL A 243 -25.88 -11.56 3.28
N GLU A 244 -26.40 -11.61 2.06
CA GLU A 244 -25.74 -12.28 0.94
C GLU A 244 -24.40 -11.62 0.60
N ARG A 245 -24.32 -10.28 0.58
CA ARG A 245 -23.06 -9.56 0.37
C ARG A 245 -22.01 -9.96 1.40
N ILE A 246 -22.35 -9.95 2.69
CA ILE A 246 -21.44 -10.33 3.77
C ILE A 246 -20.98 -11.79 3.57
N PHE A 247 -21.88 -12.68 3.21
CA PHE A 247 -21.58 -14.10 3.01
C PHE A 247 -20.61 -14.30 1.83
N TYR A 248 -20.92 -13.76 0.65
CA TYR A 248 -20.10 -13.90 -0.54
C TYR A 248 -18.74 -13.20 -0.38
N LEU A 249 -18.69 -11.99 0.20
CA LEU A 249 -17.44 -11.29 0.50
C LEU A 249 -16.57 -12.09 1.47
N SER A 250 -17.18 -12.73 2.48
CA SER A 250 -16.42 -13.58 3.41
C SER A 250 -15.79 -14.77 2.69
N ILE A 251 -16.52 -15.43 1.82
CA ILE A 251 -15.98 -16.53 1.00
C ILE A 251 -14.84 -16.04 0.13
N GLU A 252 -15.03 -14.91 -0.55
CA GLU A 252 -14.05 -14.30 -1.44
C GLU A 252 -12.74 -14.01 -0.71
N VAL A 253 -12.80 -13.34 0.44
CA VAL A 253 -11.63 -13.00 1.25
C VAL A 253 -10.94 -14.26 1.79
N PHE A 254 -11.69 -15.20 2.39
CA PHE A 254 -11.10 -16.41 2.94
C PHE A 254 -10.49 -17.30 1.88
N ALA A 255 -11.14 -17.46 0.72
CA ALA A 255 -10.62 -18.24 -0.39
C ALA A 255 -9.34 -17.57 -0.97
N SER A 256 -9.35 -16.26 -1.14
CA SER A 256 -8.18 -15.49 -1.59
C SER A 256 -6.97 -15.69 -0.69
N VAL A 257 -7.17 -15.56 0.61
CA VAL A 257 -6.13 -15.80 1.62
C VAL A 257 -5.64 -17.25 1.55
N ALA A 258 -6.56 -18.23 1.52
CA ALA A 258 -6.21 -19.65 1.46
C ALA A 258 -5.42 -20.00 0.20
N ILE A 259 -5.85 -19.52 -0.99
CA ILE A 259 -5.16 -19.74 -2.27
C ILE A 259 -3.75 -19.16 -2.22
N TYR A 260 -3.62 -17.88 -1.87
CA TYR A 260 -2.32 -17.21 -1.84
C TYR A 260 -1.32 -17.90 -0.90
N PHE A 261 -1.73 -18.17 0.34
CA PHE A 261 -0.84 -18.79 1.33
C PHE A 261 -0.54 -20.25 1.03
N SER A 262 -1.51 -21.01 0.48
CA SER A 262 -1.29 -22.41 0.10
C SER A 262 -0.27 -22.53 -1.04
N ILE A 263 -0.42 -21.74 -2.10
CA ILE A 263 0.53 -21.73 -3.22
C ILE A 263 1.91 -21.27 -2.76
N SER A 264 1.95 -20.19 -1.98
CA SER A 264 3.20 -19.67 -1.44
C SER A 264 3.92 -20.71 -0.56
N ARG A 265 3.19 -21.48 0.25
CA ARG A 265 3.74 -22.55 1.09
C ARG A 265 4.27 -23.73 0.27
N LEU A 266 3.57 -24.13 -0.78
CA LEU A 266 4.00 -25.21 -1.68
C LEU A 266 5.34 -24.86 -2.36
N MET A 267 5.55 -23.61 -2.74
CA MET A 267 6.75 -23.18 -3.45
C MET A 267 7.96 -22.90 -2.54
N LEU A 268 7.74 -22.42 -1.32
CA LEU A 268 8.82 -22.00 -0.41
C LEU A 268 9.06 -22.94 0.78
N ASN A 269 8.34 -24.05 0.93
CA ASN A 269 8.38 -24.97 2.08
C ASN A 269 8.15 -24.30 3.47
N LYS A 270 8.62 -23.07 3.66
CA LYS A 270 8.43 -22.21 4.86
C LYS A 270 8.44 -20.74 4.43
N PRO A 271 7.34 -20.20 3.90
CA PRO A 271 7.32 -18.86 3.30
C PRO A 271 7.65 -17.72 4.28
N LEU A 272 7.38 -17.90 5.57
CA LEU A 272 7.66 -16.90 6.61
C LEU A 272 8.96 -17.18 7.40
N ARG A 273 9.74 -18.18 7.04
CA ARG A 273 10.98 -18.51 7.75
C ARG A 273 11.98 -17.35 7.78
N PHE A 274 11.99 -16.53 6.74
CA PHE A 274 12.84 -15.33 6.70
C PHE A 274 12.57 -14.31 7.82
N LEU A 275 11.43 -14.42 8.53
CA LEU A 275 11.14 -13.57 9.69
C LEU A 275 11.81 -14.09 10.97
N PHE A 276 12.07 -15.40 11.04
CA PHE A 276 12.55 -16.06 12.25
C PHE A 276 14.05 -16.41 12.18
N ASP A 277 14.63 -16.47 10.98
CA ASP A 277 16.08 -16.61 10.75
C ASP A 277 16.76 -15.23 10.69
#